data_5f7be12ea6c1b0ac758023c89a9a096c
#
_entry.id   5f7be12ea6c1b0ac758023c89a9a096c
#
_cell.length_a   1.000
_cell.length_b   1.000
_cell.length_c   1.000
_cell.angle_alpha   90.00
_cell.angle_beta   90.00
_cell.angle_gamma   90.00
#
_symmetry.space_group_name_H-M   'P 1'
#
loop_
_entity.id
_entity.type
_entity.pdbx_description
1 polymer ?
#
loop_
_entity_poly.entity_id
_entity_poly.type
_entity_poly.pdbx_seq_one_letter_code
_entity_poly.pdbx_strand_id
1 'polypeptide(L)'
;RGWKMLSDDLSVVALNDNGTASALPTFPDVVLWRDTLDKFNIENTGKYRQTVCMEEQFTNTPQRLKAIYRLLVHNKNEIEISSTEGVDRFSALSKLLYNTRIADALLDRTSYMQSAAAIARNVSMRTLLRPKGRWSSEELADVVEKECR
;
A
#
# COMPACT_ATOMS: atom_id res chain seq x y z
N ARG A 1 -6.34 7.18 14.16
CA ARG A 1 -4.92 7.04 14.50
C ARG A 1 -4.08 8.27 14.12
N GLY A 2 -4.62 9.24 13.40
CA GLY A 2 -3.97 10.51 13.06
C GLY A 2 -2.97 10.46 11.88
N TRP A 3 -2.81 9.31 11.24
CA TRP A 3 -2.00 9.21 10.02
C TRP A 3 -2.70 9.86 8.83
N LYS A 4 -1.92 10.51 7.99
CA LYS A 4 -2.42 11.11 6.76
C LYS A 4 -2.35 10.11 5.60
N MET A 5 -3.34 10.14 4.74
CA MET A 5 -3.41 9.38 3.51
C MET A 5 -2.72 10.13 2.36
N LEU A 6 -2.12 9.40 1.44
CA LEU A 6 -1.52 9.92 0.19
C LEU A 6 -2.26 9.42 -1.07
N SER A 7 -2.76 8.20 -1.00
CA SER A 7 -3.41 7.51 -2.12
C SER A 7 -4.23 6.34 -1.59
N ASP A 8 -5.16 5.85 -2.39
CA ASP A 8 -5.93 4.63 -2.13
C ASP A 8 -5.34 3.45 -2.92
N ASP A 9 -6.03 2.94 -3.92
CA ASP A 9 -5.70 1.73 -4.68
C ASP A 9 -4.38 1.82 -5.46
N LEU A 10 -3.95 3.01 -5.87
CA LEU A 10 -2.79 3.25 -6.70
C LEU A 10 -1.84 4.26 -6.08
N SER A 11 -0.66 3.81 -5.70
CA SER A 11 0.42 4.67 -5.21
C SER A 11 1.45 4.97 -6.28
N VAL A 12 1.67 6.24 -6.56
CA VAL A 12 2.73 6.71 -7.46
C VAL A 12 4.01 6.84 -6.66
N VAL A 13 5.10 6.22 -7.14
CA VAL A 13 6.42 6.29 -6.51
C VAL A 13 7.40 6.97 -7.45
N ALA A 14 8.00 8.06 -7.00
CA ALA A 14 9.10 8.74 -7.68
C ALA A 14 10.44 8.35 -7.06
N LEU A 15 11.44 8.19 -7.92
CA LEU A 15 12.83 8.03 -7.52
C LEU A 15 13.60 9.31 -7.87
N ASN A 16 14.38 9.82 -6.95
CA ASN A 16 15.33 10.89 -7.23
C ASN A 16 16.71 10.33 -7.61
N ASP A 17 17.62 11.21 -8.04
CA ASP A 17 18.94 10.83 -8.54
C ASP A 17 19.81 10.08 -7.50
N ASN A 18 19.58 10.29 -6.22
CA ASN A 18 20.27 9.56 -5.14
C ASN A 18 19.61 8.22 -4.78
N GLY A 19 18.57 7.81 -5.51
CA GLY A 19 17.83 6.56 -5.29
C GLY A 19 16.83 6.60 -4.14
N THR A 20 16.58 7.76 -3.54
CA THR A 20 15.52 7.89 -2.53
C THR A 20 14.15 7.79 -3.18
N ALA A 21 13.31 6.92 -2.66
CA ALA A 21 11.93 6.77 -3.11
C ALA A 21 10.98 7.67 -2.33
N SER A 22 10.07 8.31 -3.04
CA SER A 22 8.99 9.13 -2.46
C SER A 22 7.64 8.66 -3.00
N ALA A 23 6.67 8.49 -2.10
CA ALA A 23 5.28 8.30 -2.48
C ALA A 23 4.65 9.67 -2.76
N LEU A 24 3.99 9.78 -3.92
CA LEU A 24 3.35 11.02 -4.35
C LEU A 24 1.85 10.98 -3.99
N PRO A 25 1.28 12.12 -3.59
CA PRO A 25 -0.17 12.21 -3.38
C PRO A 25 -0.93 12.06 -4.72
N THR A 26 -2.08 11.43 -4.67
CA THR A 26 -2.99 11.30 -5.81
C THR A 26 -4.30 12.03 -5.55
N PHE A 27 -5.26 11.36 -4.94
CA PHE A 27 -6.60 11.91 -4.69
C PHE A 27 -6.99 11.69 -3.22
N PRO A 28 -7.77 12.60 -2.63
CA PRO A 28 -8.25 12.49 -1.25
C PRO A 28 -9.43 11.51 -1.09
N ASP A 29 -9.74 10.72 -2.10
CA ASP A 29 -10.88 9.83 -2.12
C ASP A 29 -10.46 8.38 -1.88
N VAL A 30 -11.29 7.64 -1.12
CA VAL A 30 -11.18 6.20 -0.94
C VAL A 30 -12.45 5.51 -1.39
N VAL A 31 -12.33 4.31 -1.95
CA VAL A 31 -13.49 3.49 -2.32
C VAL A 31 -13.68 2.41 -1.26
N LEU A 32 -14.71 2.56 -0.43
CA LEU A 32 -15.02 1.63 0.65
C LEU A 32 -16.16 0.69 0.28
N TRP A 33 -16.02 -0.57 0.69
CA TRP A 33 -17.05 -1.59 0.57
C TRP A 33 -18.10 -1.42 1.67
N ARG A 34 -19.30 -1.94 1.46
CA ARG A 34 -20.43 -1.82 2.40
C ARG A 34 -20.07 -2.28 3.81
N ASP A 35 -19.42 -3.43 3.94
CA ASP A 35 -19.00 -3.98 5.25
C ASP A 35 -18.01 -3.07 5.98
N THR A 36 -17.18 -2.36 5.24
CA THR A 36 -16.25 -1.36 5.79
C THR A 36 -17.00 -0.09 6.21
N LEU A 37 -17.95 0.40 5.38
CA LEU A 37 -18.80 1.54 5.75
C LEU A 37 -19.58 1.27 7.04
N ASP A 38 -20.23 0.11 7.11
CA ASP A 38 -21.01 -0.31 8.28
C ASP A 38 -20.11 -0.42 9.52
N LYS A 39 -18.90 -0.95 9.39
CA LYS A 39 -17.95 -1.10 10.49
C LYS A 39 -17.44 0.22 11.05
N PHE A 40 -17.29 1.23 10.23
CA PHE A 40 -16.84 2.56 10.62
C PHE A 40 -17.98 3.55 10.87
N ASN A 41 -19.24 3.09 10.85
CA ASN A 41 -20.45 3.92 10.99
C ASN A 41 -20.48 5.09 9.99
N ILE A 42 -20.02 4.84 8.77
CA ILE A 42 -20.08 5.81 7.66
C ILE A 42 -21.43 5.61 6.97
N GLU A 43 -22.16 6.70 6.73
CA GLU A 43 -23.45 6.67 6.06
C GLU A 43 -23.35 5.98 4.70
N ASN A 44 -24.16 4.92 4.52
CA ASN A 44 -24.19 4.14 3.31
C ASN A 44 -25.35 4.55 2.42
N THR A 45 -25.07 5.00 1.20
CA THR A 45 -26.07 5.39 0.20
C THR A 45 -26.79 4.20 -0.47
N GLY A 46 -26.68 2.98 0.09
CA GLY A 46 -27.30 1.76 -0.45
C GLY A 46 -26.48 1.06 -1.54
N LYS A 47 -25.30 1.58 -1.90
CA LYS A 47 -24.42 0.99 -2.90
C LYS A 47 -23.54 -0.11 -2.28
N TYR A 48 -23.12 -1.06 -3.11
CA TYR A 48 -22.19 -2.13 -2.69
C TYR A 48 -20.80 -1.59 -2.31
N ARG A 49 -20.38 -0.50 -2.94
CA ARG A 49 -19.19 0.29 -2.61
C ARG A 49 -19.48 1.77 -2.85
N GLN A 50 -18.82 2.64 -2.10
CA GLN A 50 -19.01 4.07 -2.12
C GLN A 50 -17.68 4.79 -2.05
N THR A 51 -17.55 5.88 -2.81
CA THR A 51 -16.43 6.83 -2.67
C THR A 51 -16.67 7.73 -1.47
N VAL A 52 -15.67 7.83 -0.62
CA VAL A 52 -15.66 8.69 0.58
C VAL A 52 -14.51 9.68 0.45
N CYS A 53 -14.80 10.96 0.57
CA CYS A 53 -13.77 12.00 0.58
C CYS A 53 -13.08 12.07 1.94
N MET A 54 -11.74 12.02 1.92
CA MET A 54 -10.86 12.00 3.10
C MET A 54 -9.99 13.25 3.17
N GLU A 55 -10.49 14.39 2.73
CA GLU A 55 -9.70 15.63 2.55
C GLU A 55 -9.00 16.08 3.84
N GLU A 56 -9.67 15.99 4.99
CA GLU A 56 -9.08 16.31 6.29
C GLU A 56 -7.94 15.34 6.70
N GLN A 57 -7.99 14.09 6.25
CA GLN A 57 -7.00 13.04 6.52
C GLN A 57 -5.97 12.91 5.40
N PHE A 58 -6.08 13.71 4.35
CA PHE A 58 -5.19 13.68 3.20
C PHE A 58 -3.97 14.60 3.40
N THR A 59 -2.85 14.26 2.75
CA THR A 59 -1.71 15.15 2.58
C THR A 59 -1.37 15.28 1.10
N ASN A 60 -1.20 16.51 0.64
CA ASN A 60 -0.81 16.84 -0.74
C ASN A 60 0.71 16.99 -0.92
N THR A 61 1.48 16.61 0.10
CA THR A 61 2.94 16.72 0.09
C THR A 61 3.57 15.35 -0.10
N PRO A 62 4.48 15.16 -1.08
CA PRO A 62 5.21 13.91 -1.24
C PRO A 62 5.89 13.46 0.06
N GLN A 63 5.82 12.18 0.35
CA GLN A 63 6.40 11.60 1.55
C GLN A 63 7.48 10.57 1.19
N ARG A 64 8.56 10.54 1.96
CA ARG A 64 9.59 9.51 1.80
C ARG A 64 8.98 8.12 2.00
N LEU A 65 9.15 7.25 1.02
CA LEU A 65 8.73 5.85 1.11
C LEU A 65 9.76 5.06 1.93
N LYS A 66 9.39 4.69 3.15
CA LYS A 66 10.26 3.95 4.08
C LYS A 66 10.07 2.44 3.98
N ALA A 67 8.81 2.01 3.84
CA ALA A 67 8.46 0.60 3.83
C ALA A 67 7.26 0.29 2.93
N ILE A 68 7.24 -0.93 2.40
CA ILE A 68 6.11 -1.51 1.67
C ILE A 68 5.67 -2.76 2.42
N TYR A 69 4.38 -2.84 2.75
CA TYR A 69 3.79 -3.99 3.41
C TYR A 69 2.91 -4.75 2.42
N ARG A 70 3.32 -5.96 2.03
CA ARG A 70 2.51 -6.85 1.21
C ARG A 70 1.53 -7.61 2.09
N LEU A 71 0.25 -7.26 1.99
CA LEU A 71 -0.81 -7.91 2.78
C LEU A 71 -1.27 -9.20 2.10
N LEU A 72 -1.19 -10.31 2.81
CA LEU A 72 -1.66 -11.64 2.40
C LEU A 72 -2.60 -12.21 3.46
N VAL A 73 -3.27 -13.31 3.10
CA VAL A 73 -4.24 -13.99 3.97
C VAL A 73 -3.77 -15.43 4.25
N HIS A 74 -3.98 -15.89 5.49
CA HIS A 74 -3.71 -17.27 5.90
C HIS A 74 -4.85 -17.83 6.78
N ASN A 75 -4.77 -19.12 7.10
CA ASN A 75 -5.81 -19.81 7.89
C ASN A 75 -5.53 -19.83 9.40
N LYS A 76 -4.42 -19.24 9.88
CA LYS A 76 -4.13 -19.09 11.31
C LYS A 76 -4.90 -17.91 11.91
N ASN A 77 -5.06 -17.88 13.24
CA ASN A 77 -5.80 -16.82 13.95
C ASN A 77 -4.97 -15.59 14.30
N GLU A 78 -3.67 -15.65 14.19
CA GLU A 78 -2.72 -14.60 14.55
C GLU A 78 -2.24 -13.81 13.33
N ILE A 79 -1.77 -12.58 13.54
CA ILE A 79 -1.11 -11.77 12.53
C ILE A 79 0.38 -12.10 12.56
N GLU A 80 0.94 -12.42 11.41
CA GLU A 80 2.36 -12.66 11.26
C GLU A 80 3.00 -11.57 10.38
N ILE A 81 4.19 -11.12 10.76
CA ILE A 81 5.00 -10.20 9.97
C ILE A 81 6.38 -10.79 9.77
N SER A 82 6.89 -10.69 8.55
CA SER A 82 8.23 -11.16 8.20
C SER A 82 8.92 -10.20 7.22
N SER A 83 10.24 -10.13 7.29
CA SER A 83 11.05 -9.40 6.29
C SER A 83 10.99 -10.14 4.96
N THR A 84 10.91 -9.37 3.87
CA THR A 84 11.04 -9.90 2.50
C THR A 84 12.35 -9.39 1.94
N GLU A 85 13.29 -10.28 1.61
CA GLU A 85 14.67 -9.92 1.28
C GLU A 85 15.13 -10.49 -0.06
N GLY A 86 16.25 -10.00 -0.56
CA GLY A 86 16.93 -10.51 -1.75
C GLY A 86 16.04 -10.53 -3.00
N VAL A 87 16.08 -11.66 -3.70
CA VAL A 87 15.32 -11.88 -4.95
C VAL A 87 13.81 -11.88 -4.70
N ASP A 88 13.36 -12.34 -3.54
CA ASP A 88 11.94 -12.36 -3.19
C ASP A 88 11.35 -10.95 -3.07
N ARG A 89 12.14 -9.98 -2.59
CA ARG A 89 11.74 -8.57 -2.54
C ARG A 89 11.48 -8.02 -3.93
N PHE A 90 12.40 -8.24 -4.85
CA PHE A 90 12.24 -7.81 -6.24
C PHE A 90 11.05 -8.50 -6.92
N SER A 91 10.94 -9.82 -6.77
CA SER A 91 9.82 -10.60 -7.31
C SER A 91 8.46 -10.16 -6.75
N ALA A 92 8.40 -9.89 -5.46
CA ALA A 92 7.17 -9.40 -4.83
C ALA A 92 6.80 -8.00 -5.34
N LEU A 93 7.78 -7.10 -5.45
CA LEU A 93 7.57 -5.73 -5.95
C LEU A 93 7.08 -5.74 -7.40
N SER A 94 7.68 -6.54 -8.28
CA SER A 94 7.26 -6.63 -9.68
C SER A 94 5.82 -7.13 -9.86
N LYS A 95 5.28 -7.89 -8.89
CA LYS A 95 3.88 -8.33 -8.87
C LYS A 95 2.90 -7.28 -8.33
N LEU A 96 3.39 -6.28 -7.61
CA LEU A 96 2.57 -5.20 -7.07
C LEU A 96 2.31 -4.07 -8.06
N LEU A 97 2.95 -4.12 -9.21
CA LEU A 97 2.80 -3.07 -10.20
C LEU A 97 1.42 -3.11 -10.84
N TYR A 98 0.82 -1.94 -10.86
CA TYR A 98 -0.50 -1.77 -11.44
C TYR A 98 -0.43 -1.93 -12.95
N ASN A 99 -1.23 -2.87 -13.46
CA ASN A 99 -1.48 -3.06 -14.88
C ASN A 99 -0.22 -3.15 -15.76
N THR A 100 0.44 -4.30 -15.72
CA THR A 100 1.65 -4.59 -16.53
C THR A 100 1.48 -4.26 -18.02
N ARG A 101 0.26 -4.39 -18.59
CA ARG A 101 -0.03 -4.06 -20.00
C ARG A 101 0.10 -2.58 -20.29
N ILE A 102 -0.29 -1.70 -19.34
CA ILE A 102 -0.12 -0.26 -19.47
C ILE A 102 1.35 0.10 -19.27
N ALA A 103 2.00 -0.52 -18.29
CA ALA A 103 3.44 -0.33 -18.08
C ALA A 103 4.26 -0.78 -19.30
N ASP A 104 3.94 -1.93 -19.90
CA ASP A 104 4.59 -2.44 -21.10
C ASP A 104 4.37 -1.54 -22.35
N ALA A 105 3.24 -0.81 -22.39
CA ALA A 105 2.92 0.10 -23.50
C ALA A 105 3.53 1.52 -23.34
N LEU A 106 3.70 1.99 -22.09
CA LEU A 106 4.13 3.37 -21.81
C LEU A 106 5.57 3.48 -21.32
N LEU A 107 6.13 2.42 -20.78
CA LEU A 107 7.46 2.41 -20.19
C LEU A 107 8.36 1.42 -20.93
N ASP A 108 9.58 1.86 -21.22
CA ASP A 108 10.62 0.91 -21.59
C ASP A 108 10.83 -0.10 -20.45
N ARG A 109 10.78 -1.39 -20.80
CA ARG A 109 10.93 -2.50 -19.87
C ARG A 109 12.21 -2.41 -19.02
N THR A 110 13.28 -1.88 -19.59
CA THR A 110 14.57 -1.70 -18.91
C THR A 110 14.45 -0.65 -17.81
N SER A 111 13.90 0.53 -18.12
CA SER A 111 13.68 1.63 -17.17
C SER A 111 12.80 1.20 -16.01
N TYR A 112 11.76 0.43 -16.32
CA TYR A 112 10.87 -0.15 -15.34
C TYR A 112 11.58 -1.12 -14.38
N MET A 113 12.37 -2.06 -14.91
CA MET A 113 13.14 -3.03 -14.11
C MET A 113 14.20 -2.32 -13.25
N GLN A 114 14.83 -1.28 -13.77
CA GLN A 114 15.77 -0.45 -13.02
C GLN A 114 15.10 0.28 -11.86
N SER A 115 13.93 0.87 -12.07
CA SER A 115 13.15 1.53 -11.03
C SER A 115 12.70 0.55 -9.94
N ALA A 116 12.18 -0.62 -10.33
CA ALA A 116 11.82 -1.67 -9.38
C ALA A 116 13.02 -2.16 -8.56
N ALA A 117 14.18 -2.34 -9.20
CA ALA A 117 15.41 -2.72 -8.52
C ALA A 117 15.92 -1.63 -7.57
N ALA A 118 15.79 -0.34 -7.94
CA ALA A 118 16.16 0.78 -7.08
C ALA A 118 15.25 0.87 -5.85
N ILE A 119 13.94 0.72 -6.01
CA ILE A 119 12.98 0.65 -4.90
C ILE A 119 13.31 -0.55 -4.01
N ALA A 120 13.51 -1.74 -4.60
CA ALA A 120 13.84 -2.95 -3.84
C ALA A 120 15.13 -2.83 -3.02
N ARG A 121 16.09 -2.05 -3.44
CA ARG A 121 17.34 -1.81 -2.67
C ARG A 121 17.16 -0.82 -1.53
N ASN A 122 16.35 0.22 -1.72
CA ASN A 122 16.31 1.39 -0.85
C ASN A 122 15.10 1.43 0.09
N VAL A 123 14.07 0.62 -0.16
CA VAL A 123 12.82 0.59 0.60
C VAL A 123 12.68 -0.74 1.33
N SER A 124 12.39 -0.71 2.63
CA SER A 124 12.09 -1.92 3.39
C SER A 124 10.85 -2.60 2.85
N MET A 125 10.86 -3.93 2.72
CA MET A 125 9.68 -4.68 2.31
C MET A 125 9.37 -5.79 3.31
N ARG A 126 8.10 -5.85 3.70
CA ARG A 126 7.60 -6.84 4.65
C ARG A 126 6.38 -7.56 4.11
N THR A 127 6.25 -8.82 4.47
CA THR A 127 5.02 -9.58 4.25
C THR A 127 4.23 -9.61 5.55
N LEU A 128 2.97 -9.18 5.47
CA LEU A 128 2.02 -9.12 6.57
C LEU A 128 0.90 -10.11 6.29
N LEU A 129 0.79 -11.15 7.12
CA LEU A 129 -0.20 -12.21 6.98
C LEU A 129 -1.34 -11.97 7.97
N ARG A 130 -2.58 -11.88 7.48
CA ARG A 130 -3.75 -11.70 8.32
C ARG A 130 -4.65 -12.93 8.32
N PRO A 131 -5.40 -13.17 9.40
CA PRO A 131 -6.42 -14.21 9.44
C PRO A 131 -7.47 -14.05 8.36
N LYS A 132 -7.88 -15.18 7.76
CA LYS A 132 -9.02 -15.23 6.85
C LYS A 132 -10.33 -15.16 7.66
N GLY A 133 -11.32 -14.44 7.12
CA GLY A 133 -12.70 -14.48 7.61
C GLY A 133 -13.00 -13.67 8.86
N ARG A 134 -12.01 -12.96 9.43
CA ARG A 134 -12.27 -12.02 10.54
C ARG A 134 -11.74 -10.61 10.24
N TRP A 135 -12.36 -9.64 10.87
CA TRP A 135 -11.90 -8.25 10.84
C TRP A 135 -10.64 -8.11 11.71
N SER A 136 -9.57 -7.59 11.17
CA SER A 136 -8.27 -7.48 11.87
C SER A 136 -7.54 -6.15 11.58
N SER A 137 -8.26 -5.13 11.10
CA SER A 137 -7.64 -3.86 10.68
C SER A 137 -6.93 -3.11 11.81
N GLU A 138 -7.50 -3.12 13.02
CA GLU A 138 -6.90 -2.46 14.18
C GLU A 138 -5.60 -3.14 14.61
N GLU A 139 -5.63 -4.47 14.70
CA GLU A 139 -4.44 -5.27 15.03
C GLU A 139 -3.34 -5.12 13.98
N LEU A 140 -3.72 -5.09 12.68
CA LEU A 140 -2.79 -4.82 11.58
C LEU A 140 -2.14 -3.43 11.71
N ALA A 141 -2.94 -2.43 12.02
CA ALA A 141 -2.45 -1.08 12.23
C ALA A 141 -1.49 -0.99 13.43
N ASP A 142 -1.79 -1.68 14.55
CA ASP A 142 -0.90 -1.76 15.72
C ASP A 142 0.46 -2.38 15.35
N VAL A 143 0.45 -3.46 14.56
CA VAL A 143 1.68 -4.11 14.09
C VAL A 143 2.52 -3.17 13.22
N VAL A 144 1.87 -2.49 12.25
CA VAL A 144 2.56 -1.54 11.36
C VAL A 144 3.10 -0.34 12.14
N GLU A 145 2.32 0.24 13.04
CA GLU A 145 2.77 1.37 13.87
C GLU A 145 3.96 1.03 14.76
N LYS A 146 3.98 -0.18 15.32
CA LYS A 146 5.11 -0.66 16.13
C LYS A 146 6.40 -0.80 15.32
N GLU A 147 6.30 -1.20 14.06
CA GLU A 147 7.42 -1.31 13.14
C GLU A 147 7.92 0.07 12.62
N CYS A 148 7.07 1.09 12.63
CA CYS A 148 7.41 2.44 12.14
C CYS A 148 8.08 3.33 13.19
N ARG A 149 8.08 2.92 14.45
CA ARG A 149 8.75 3.63 15.56
C ARG A 149 10.23 3.27 15.65
#